data_ee5d6611c57996d6c3ba683cc7494703
#
_entry.id   ee5d6611c57996d6c3ba683cc7494703
#
_cell.length_a   1.000
_cell.length_b   1.000
_cell.length_c   1.000
_cell.angle_alpha   90.00
_cell.angle_beta   90.00
_cell.angle_gamma   90.00
#
_symmetry.space_group_name_H-M   'P 1'
#
loop_
_entity.id
_entity.type
_entity.pdbx_description
1 polymer ?
#
loop_
_entity_poly.entity_id
_entity_poly.type
_entity_poly.pdbx_seq_one_letter_code
_entity_poly.pdbx_strand_id
1 'polypeptide(L)'
;AMHTCNSRGVVCAAPTGGAAGTLPGILTVLEEEYSLSDRQLALMLFAAGGIGLILAIRATFAAEVAGCQVEIGAAGAMGAAAVVEFAGGNARQACDAAAVSFQNTMGLVCDPVQGMCEVPCHSRNAVAASSAFTCADMVIGGYVNHVNLDETIDAVYACGKMLPTELRCTARGGLSMAPSALRLKKKN
;
A
#
# COMPACT_ATOMS: atom_id res chain seq x y z
N ALA A 1 0.68 5.55 13.02
CA ALA A 1 1.59 6.08 11.98
C ALA A 1 1.09 7.40 11.40
N MET A 2 -0.13 7.45 10.87
CA MET A 2 -0.66 8.67 10.22
C MET A 2 -0.84 9.84 11.20
N HIS A 3 -1.30 9.62 12.41
CA HIS A 3 -1.33 10.65 13.46
C HIS A 3 0.06 11.20 13.75
N THR A 4 1.04 10.31 13.92
CA THR A 4 2.43 10.70 14.18
C THR A 4 2.99 11.52 13.01
N CYS A 5 2.75 11.10 11.76
CA CYS A 5 3.16 11.82 10.56
C CYS A 5 2.57 13.24 10.52
N ASN A 6 1.26 13.37 10.72
CA ASN A 6 0.57 14.66 10.68
C ASN A 6 0.88 15.57 11.87
N SER A 7 1.34 15.01 13.00
CA SER A 7 1.84 15.75 14.16
C SER A 7 3.32 16.12 14.07
N ARG A 8 3.95 15.97 12.89
CA ARG A 8 5.39 16.20 12.65
C ARG A 8 6.30 15.28 13.46
N GLY A 9 5.80 14.11 13.85
CA GLY A 9 6.58 13.06 14.50
C GLY A 9 7.41 12.24 13.50
N VAL A 10 8.24 11.36 14.03
CA VAL A 10 9.06 10.45 13.23
C VAL A 10 8.28 9.18 12.90
N VAL A 11 8.23 8.80 11.63
CA VAL A 11 7.70 7.53 11.15
C VAL A 11 8.69 6.85 10.22
N CYS A 12 8.71 5.52 10.22
CA CYS A 12 9.44 4.75 9.21
C CYS A 12 8.59 4.61 7.94
N ALA A 13 9.12 5.03 6.81
CA ALA A 13 8.45 4.81 5.52
C ALA A 13 8.34 3.32 5.19
N ALA A 14 7.14 2.87 4.71
CA ALA A 14 6.90 1.47 4.38
C ALA A 14 5.86 1.30 3.24
N PRO A 15 6.18 1.58 1.94
CA PRO A 15 7.44 2.14 1.43
C PRO A 15 7.53 3.67 1.49
N THR A 16 6.43 4.38 1.78
CA THR A 16 6.37 5.84 1.90
C THR A 16 5.83 6.27 3.26
N GLY A 17 5.95 7.55 3.61
CA GLY A 17 5.33 8.12 4.81
C GLY A 17 3.80 8.03 4.79
N GLY A 18 3.18 8.24 3.61
CA GLY A 18 1.72 8.14 3.43
C GLY A 18 1.18 6.71 3.53
N ALA A 19 2.03 5.71 3.34
CA ALA A 19 1.68 4.29 3.46
C ALA A 19 2.27 3.60 4.71
N ALA A 20 2.86 4.37 5.62
CA ALA A 20 3.60 3.86 6.78
C ALA A 20 2.73 3.13 7.83
N GLY A 21 1.42 3.09 7.67
CA GLY A 21 0.51 2.37 8.55
C GLY A 21 0.19 0.94 8.12
N THR A 22 0.35 0.62 6.84
CA THR A 22 -0.09 -0.67 6.28
C THR A 22 0.76 -1.84 6.78
N LEU A 23 2.05 -1.85 6.44
CA LEU A 23 2.94 -2.96 6.79
C LEU A 23 3.17 -3.09 8.30
N PRO A 24 3.46 -2.02 9.05
CA PRO A 24 3.59 -2.13 10.50
C PRO A 24 2.31 -2.61 11.18
N GLY A 25 1.13 -2.19 10.70
CA GLY A 25 -0.15 -2.66 11.23
C GLY A 25 -0.33 -4.17 11.08
N ILE A 26 0.05 -4.73 9.93
CA ILE A 26 0.03 -6.18 9.69
C ILE A 26 0.98 -6.90 10.64
N LEU A 27 2.23 -6.43 10.74
CA LEU A 27 3.26 -7.06 11.56
C LEU A 27 2.88 -7.04 13.05
N THR A 28 2.42 -5.88 13.55
CA THR A 28 2.04 -5.73 14.96
C THR A 28 0.89 -6.66 15.33
N VAL A 29 -0.17 -6.71 14.51
CA VAL A 29 -1.30 -7.62 14.77
C VAL A 29 -0.87 -9.07 14.81
N LEU A 30 -0.05 -9.51 13.86
CA LEU A 30 0.43 -10.89 13.83
C LEU A 30 1.39 -11.21 14.98
N GLU A 31 2.25 -10.25 15.37
CA GLU A 31 3.12 -10.37 16.55
C GLU A 31 2.30 -10.54 17.83
N GLU A 32 1.29 -9.68 18.05
CA GLU A 32 0.45 -9.72 19.25
C GLU A 32 -0.42 -10.98 19.33
N GLU A 33 -1.03 -11.40 18.21
CA GLU A 33 -1.95 -12.55 18.20
C GLU A 33 -1.23 -13.90 18.23
N TYR A 34 -0.04 -14.01 17.63
CA TYR A 34 0.67 -15.28 17.50
C TYR A 34 2.00 -15.34 18.26
N SER A 35 2.36 -14.30 19.02
CA SER A 35 3.60 -14.22 19.79
C SER A 35 4.84 -14.51 18.94
N LEU A 36 4.93 -13.85 17.78
CA LEU A 36 6.01 -14.08 16.82
C LEU A 36 7.36 -13.66 17.39
N SER A 37 8.38 -14.45 17.07
CA SER A 37 9.77 -14.11 17.36
C SER A 37 10.31 -13.04 16.40
N ASP A 38 11.33 -12.31 16.83
CA ASP A 38 12.05 -11.33 15.99
C ASP A 38 12.51 -11.94 14.65
N ARG A 39 12.90 -13.23 14.65
CA ARG A 39 13.28 -13.93 13.42
C ARG A 39 12.12 -14.07 12.45
N GLN A 40 10.92 -14.42 12.92
CA GLN A 40 9.73 -14.55 12.06
C GLN A 40 9.33 -13.19 11.49
N LEU A 41 9.32 -12.16 12.33
CA LEU A 41 9.07 -10.78 11.90
C LEU A 41 10.09 -10.31 10.86
N ALA A 42 11.38 -10.63 11.05
CA ALA A 42 12.43 -10.29 10.09
C ALA A 42 12.22 -10.99 8.73
N LEU A 43 11.81 -12.27 8.71
CA LEU A 43 11.52 -12.99 7.47
C LEU A 43 10.34 -12.36 6.72
N MET A 44 9.29 -11.99 7.43
CA MET A 44 8.14 -11.27 6.86
C MET A 44 8.57 -9.92 6.27
N LEU A 45 9.44 -9.18 6.97
CA LEU A 45 10.01 -7.92 6.46
C LEU A 45 10.88 -8.14 5.22
N PHE A 46 11.65 -9.23 5.17
CA PHE A 46 12.44 -9.58 3.97
C PHE A 46 11.53 -9.94 2.78
N ALA A 47 10.45 -10.69 3.01
CA ALA A 47 9.48 -10.98 1.95
C ALA A 47 8.84 -9.68 1.41
N ALA A 48 8.37 -8.80 2.30
CA ALA A 48 7.86 -7.49 1.93
C ALA A 48 8.90 -6.64 1.22
N GLY A 49 10.12 -6.60 1.72
CA GLY A 49 11.25 -5.84 1.16
C GLY A 49 11.65 -6.33 -0.23
N GLY A 50 11.59 -7.64 -0.49
CA GLY A 50 11.81 -8.24 -1.81
C GLY A 50 10.80 -7.72 -2.84
N ILE A 51 9.52 -7.72 -2.50
CA ILE A 51 8.48 -7.13 -3.36
C ILE A 51 8.72 -5.63 -3.55
N GLY A 52 9.01 -4.90 -2.47
CA GLY A 52 9.32 -3.46 -2.55
C GLY A 52 10.50 -3.16 -3.45
N LEU A 53 11.55 -3.98 -3.43
CA LEU A 53 12.71 -3.82 -4.31
C LEU A 53 12.34 -3.98 -5.79
N ILE A 54 11.54 -4.99 -6.13
CA ILE A 54 11.06 -5.20 -7.51
C ILE A 54 10.23 -3.99 -7.96
N LEU A 55 9.33 -3.49 -7.11
CA LEU A 55 8.54 -2.29 -7.38
C LEU A 55 9.41 -1.04 -7.59
N ALA A 56 10.44 -0.85 -6.76
CA ALA A 56 11.35 0.28 -6.88
C ALA A 56 12.15 0.27 -8.19
N ILE A 57 12.53 -0.92 -8.68
CA ILE A 57 13.29 -1.09 -9.93
C ILE A 57 12.42 -0.88 -11.16
N ARG A 58 11.18 -1.40 -11.17
CA ARG A 58 10.30 -1.39 -12.34
C ARG A 58 9.36 -0.19 -12.42
N ALA A 59 9.06 0.45 -11.29
CA ALA A 59 8.09 1.54 -11.22
C ALA A 59 8.60 2.69 -10.33
N THR A 60 7.76 3.17 -9.43
CA THR A 60 8.07 4.23 -8.45
C THR A 60 7.16 4.07 -7.24
N PHE A 61 7.51 4.71 -6.12
CA PHE A 61 6.61 4.91 -4.98
C PHE A 61 6.01 6.31 -4.93
N ALA A 62 6.35 7.16 -5.90
CA ALA A 62 5.95 8.55 -5.93
C ALA A 62 4.49 8.70 -6.39
N ALA A 63 3.58 9.02 -5.47
CA ALA A 63 2.16 9.21 -5.76
C ALA A 63 1.91 10.41 -6.67
N GLU A 64 2.79 11.39 -6.69
CA GLU A 64 2.78 12.54 -7.61
C GLU A 64 3.09 12.14 -9.05
N VAL A 65 3.69 10.97 -9.25
CA VAL A 65 3.98 10.44 -10.59
C VAL A 65 2.86 9.52 -11.07
N ALA A 66 2.35 8.64 -10.19
CA ALA A 66 1.47 7.54 -10.60
C ALA A 66 0.27 7.29 -9.67
N GLY A 67 -0.09 8.22 -8.80
CA GLY A 67 -1.22 8.09 -7.89
C GLY A 67 -0.93 7.21 -6.67
N CYS A 68 -1.91 7.08 -5.78
CA CYS A 68 -1.78 6.26 -4.58
C CYS A 68 -1.66 4.75 -4.84
N GLN A 69 -1.92 4.28 -6.05
CA GLN A 69 -1.70 2.88 -6.40
C GLN A 69 -0.24 2.45 -6.21
N VAL A 70 0.74 3.32 -6.50
CA VAL A 70 2.16 3.02 -6.29
C VAL A 70 2.65 3.33 -4.87
N GLU A 71 1.80 3.86 -4.02
CA GLU A 71 2.08 4.14 -2.61
C GLU A 71 1.33 3.17 -1.70
N ILE A 72 0.01 3.34 -1.56
CA ILE A 72 -0.87 2.46 -0.76
C ILE A 72 -0.97 1.07 -1.37
N GLY A 73 -1.09 0.97 -2.71
CA GLY A 73 -1.11 -0.32 -3.40
C GLY A 73 0.21 -1.08 -3.26
N ALA A 74 1.34 -0.38 -3.33
CA ALA A 74 2.65 -0.98 -3.08
C ALA A 74 2.76 -1.52 -1.64
N ALA A 75 2.32 -0.75 -0.64
CA ALA A 75 2.32 -1.19 0.75
C ALA A 75 1.41 -2.42 0.97
N GLY A 76 0.24 -2.46 0.32
CA GLY A 76 -0.66 -3.62 0.33
C GLY A 76 -0.02 -4.85 -0.30
N ALA A 77 0.66 -4.70 -1.45
CA ALA A 77 1.38 -5.78 -2.11
C ALA A 77 2.54 -6.33 -1.26
N MET A 78 3.33 -5.45 -0.66
CA MET A 78 4.38 -5.81 0.30
C MET A 78 3.80 -6.53 1.52
N GLY A 79 2.67 -6.04 2.04
CA GLY A 79 1.95 -6.66 3.14
C GLY A 79 1.43 -8.05 2.80
N ALA A 80 0.86 -8.24 1.61
CA ALA A 80 0.38 -9.55 1.17
C ALA A 80 1.49 -10.60 1.12
N ALA A 81 2.68 -10.23 0.63
CA ALA A 81 3.85 -11.11 0.66
C ALA A 81 4.31 -11.45 2.10
N ALA A 82 4.28 -10.47 3.01
CA ALA A 82 4.58 -10.70 4.42
C ALA A 82 3.60 -11.68 5.06
N VAL A 83 2.30 -11.57 4.76
CA VAL A 83 1.27 -12.50 5.27
C VAL A 83 1.47 -13.90 4.68
N VAL A 84 1.84 -14.04 3.41
CA VAL A 84 2.17 -15.34 2.80
C VAL A 84 3.37 -15.97 3.49
N GLU A 85 4.42 -15.21 3.78
CA GLU A 85 5.59 -15.70 4.54
C GLU A 85 5.18 -16.18 5.94
N PHE A 86 4.36 -15.38 6.66
CA PHE A 86 3.80 -15.78 7.96
C PHE A 86 3.06 -17.11 7.88
N ALA A 87 2.25 -17.31 6.85
CA ALA A 87 1.44 -18.52 6.65
C ALA A 87 2.25 -19.73 6.15
N GLY A 88 3.56 -19.60 5.97
CA GLY A 88 4.44 -20.68 5.48
C GLY A 88 4.33 -20.93 3.99
N GLY A 89 3.86 -19.96 3.22
CA GLY A 89 3.82 -20.03 1.76
C GLY A 89 5.22 -19.91 1.14
N ASN A 90 5.28 -20.15 -0.16
CA ASN A 90 6.53 -20.06 -0.91
C ASN A 90 6.67 -18.72 -1.66
N ALA A 91 7.86 -18.45 -2.21
CA ALA A 91 8.16 -17.22 -2.92
C ALA A 91 7.22 -16.96 -4.12
N ARG A 92 6.77 -18.00 -4.82
CA ARG A 92 5.79 -17.88 -5.92
C ARG A 92 4.46 -17.36 -5.40
N GLN A 93 3.97 -17.94 -4.32
CA GLN A 93 2.72 -17.52 -3.68
C GLN A 93 2.83 -16.08 -3.15
N ALA A 94 3.99 -15.69 -2.58
CA ALA A 94 4.23 -14.32 -2.15
C ALA A 94 4.15 -13.33 -3.32
N CYS A 95 4.76 -13.65 -4.47
CA CYS A 95 4.65 -12.83 -5.69
C CYS A 95 3.21 -12.79 -6.24
N ASP A 96 2.51 -13.92 -6.24
CA ASP A 96 1.13 -13.98 -6.73
C ASP A 96 0.17 -13.19 -5.82
N ALA A 97 0.29 -13.28 -4.49
CA ALA A 97 -0.50 -12.50 -3.54
C ALA A 97 -0.20 -10.99 -3.65
N ALA A 98 1.06 -10.62 -3.81
CA ALA A 98 1.46 -9.24 -4.06
C ALA A 98 0.85 -8.72 -5.37
N ALA A 99 0.89 -9.50 -6.45
CA ALA A 99 0.27 -9.15 -7.72
C ALA A 99 -1.25 -8.95 -7.57
N VAL A 100 -1.95 -9.88 -6.93
CA VAL A 100 -3.40 -9.79 -6.71
C VAL A 100 -3.74 -8.54 -5.90
N SER A 101 -3.01 -8.24 -4.83
CA SER A 101 -3.20 -7.01 -4.04
C SER A 101 -3.00 -5.76 -4.89
N PHE A 102 -1.96 -5.74 -5.72
CA PHE A 102 -1.63 -4.59 -6.55
C PHE A 102 -2.63 -4.39 -7.70
N GLN A 103 -3.16 -5.46 -8.30
CA GLN A 103 -4.24 -5.42 -9.28
C GLN A 103 -5.50 -4.76 -8.73
N ASN A 104 -5.85 -5.05 -7.48
CA ASN A 104 -7.05 -4.53 -6.83
C ASN A 104 -6.94 -3.05 -6.40
N THR A 105 -5.76 -2.46 -6.47
CA THR A 105 -5.53 -1.04 -6.21
C THR A 105 -5.23 -0.24 -7.47
N MET A 106 -5.27 -0.87 -8.65
CA MET A 106 -5.04 -0.20 -9.94
C MET A 106 -6.04 0.93 -10.15
N GLY A 107 -5.54 2.10 -10.54
CA GLY A 107 -6.34 3.31 -10.70
C GLY A 107 -6.56 4.11 -9.42
N LEU A 108 -6.03 3.70 -8.26
CA LEU A 108 -6.16 4.46 -7.03
C LEU A 108 -5.47 5.82 -7.13
N VAL A 109 -6.28 6.88 -7.13
CA VAL A 109 -5.82 8.26 -7.24
C VAL A 109 -5.18 8.76 -5.94
N CYS A 110 -4.35 9.80 -6.02
CA CYS A 110 -3.85 10.51 -4.87
C CYS A 110 -4.51 11.90 -4.76
N ASP A 111 -5.46 12.01 -3.84
CA ASP A 111 -6.37 13.14 -3.69
C ASP A 111 -6.46 13.64 -2.23
N PRO A 112 -5.33 13.94 -1.58
CA PRO A 112 -5.28 14.26 -0.16
C PRO A 112 -6.04 15.54 0.15
N VAL A 113 -6.97 15.49 1.11
CA VAL A 113 -7.71 16.65 1.57
C VAL A 113 -6.75 17.64 2.23
N GLN A 114 -6.78 18.89 1.79
CA GLN A 114 -5.85 19.96 2.19
C GLN A 114 -4.37 19.66 1.88
N GLY A 115 -4.08 18.65 1.08
CA GLY A 115 -2.71 18.20 0.79
C GLY A 115 -2.04 17.43 1.94
N MET A 116 -2.81 16.98 2.94
CA MET A 116 -2.29 16.28 4.11
C MET A 116 -2.54 14.77 4.03
N CYS A 117 -1.57 13.99 4.49
CA CYS A 117 -1.68 12.52 4.61
C CYS A 117 -2.58 12.10 5.78
N GLU A 118 -3.81 12.61 5.82
CA GLU A 118 -4.80 12.28 6.83
C GLU A 118 -6.04 11.68 6.18
N VAL A 119 -6.73 12.46 5.38
CA VAL A 119 -7.90 12.02 4.63
C VAL A 119 -7.56 11.98 3.15
N PRO A 120 -7.63 10.81 2.51
CA PRO A 120 -8.13 9.51 2.98
C PRO A 120 -7.02 8.52 3.45
N CYS A 121 -5.78 8.95 3.68
CA CYS A 121 -4.65 8.04 3.91
C CYS A 121 -4.83 7.15 5.15
N HIS A 122 -5.47 7.62 6.24
CA HIS A 122 -5.77 6.79 7.41
C HIS A 122 -6.57 5.55 7.03
N SER A 123 -7.72 5.74 6.38
CA SER A 123 -8.58 4.62 5.99
C SER A 123 -7.96 3.76 4.89
N ARG A 124 -7.24 4.36 3.95
CA ARG A 124 -6.56 3.61 2.88
C ARG A 124 -5.48 2.67 3.43
N ASN A 125 -4.71 3.08 4.44
CA ASN A 125 -3.76 2.19 5.11
C ASN A 125 -4.46 1.00 5.77
N ALA A 126 -5.56 1.24 6.48
CA ALA A 126 -6.34 0.19 7.14
C ALA A 126 -6.94 -0.80 6.12
N VAL A 127 -7.52 -0.29 5.03
CA VAL A 127 -8.08 -1.13 3.96
C VAL A 127 -6.99 -1.91 3.24
N ALA A 128 -5.83 -1.30 2.97
CA ALA A 128 -4.71 -2.00 2.35
C ALA A 128 -4.17 -3.13 3.23
N ALA A 129 -4.09 -2.92 4.55
CA ALA A 129 -3.71 -3.96 5.50
C ALA A 129 -4.71 -5.13 5.49
N SER A 130 -6.01 -4.86 5.56
CA SER A 130 -7.04 -5.90 5.48
C SER A 130 -7.03 -6.64 4.13
N SER A 131 -6.85 -5.90 3.03
CA SER A 131 -6.75 -6.48 1.68
C SER A 131 -5.54 -7.41 1.54
N ALA A 132 -4.41 -7.10 2.20
CA ALA A 132 -3.23 -7.94 2.19
C ALA A 132 -3.51 -9.36 2.72
N PHE A 133 -4.24 -9.47 3.83
CA PHE A 133 -4.69 -10.78 4.37
C PHE A 133 -5.60 -11.49 3.37
N THR A 134 -6.59 -10.80 2.82
CA THR A 134 -7.52 -11.39 1.83
C THR A 134 -6.76 -11.94 0.62
N CYS A 135 -5.81 -11.18 0.06
CA CYS A 135 -5.04 -11.60 -1.11
C CYS A 135 -4.13 -12.79 -0.80
N ALA A 136 -3.50 -12.81 0.38
CA ALA A 136 -2.70 -13.94 0.83
C ALA A 136 -3.56 -15.20 1.00
N ASP A 137 -4.71 -15.09 1.67
CA ASP A 137 -5.63 -16.20 1.88
C ASP A 137 -6.15 -16.79 0.56
N MET A 138 -6.49 -15.93 -0.42
CA MET A 138 -6.90 -16.37 -1.74
C MET A 138 -5.84 -17.24 -2.40
N VAL A 139 -4.59 -16.78 -2.42
CA VAL A 139 -3.49 -17.49 -3.11
C VAL A 139 -3.11 -18.77 -2.36
N ILE A 140 -3.05 -18.72 -1.02
CA ILE A 140 -2.80 -19.92 -0.20
C ILE A 140 -3.93 -20.92 -0.36
N GLY A 141 -5.17 -20.45 -0.47
CA GLY A 141 -6.37 -21.25 -0.73
C GLY A 141 -6.47 -21.81 -2.15
N GLY A 142 -5.49 -21.54 -3.01
CA GLY A 142 -5.41 -22.13 -4.35
C GLY A 142 -5.94 -21.23 -5.48
N TYR A 143 -6.19 -19.93 -5.23
CA TYR A 143 -6.49 -19.01 -6.31
C TYR A 143 -5.30 -18.91 -7.28
N VAL A 144 -5.58 -19.07 -8.58
CA VAL A 144 -4.57 -18.99 -9.63
C VAL A 144 -4.51 -17.58 -10.20
N ASN A 145 -3.39 -16.91 -9.97
CA ASN A 145 -3.13 -15.61 -10.58
C ASN A 145 -2.56 -15.80 -12.00
N HIS A 146 -3.24 -15.26 -13.01
CA HIS A 146 -2.88 -15.38 -14.42
C HIS A 146 -1.97 -14.25 -14.94
N VAL A 147 -1.87 -13.13 -14.20
CA VAL A 147 -1.01 -11.99 -14.54
C VAL A 147 0.08 -11.88 -13.48
N ASN A 148 1.29 -12.22 -13.83
CA ASN A 148 2.43 -12.24 -12.88
C ASN A 148 2.73 -10.85 -12.30
N LEU A 149 3.56 -10.83 -11.25
CA LEU A 149 3.89 -9.60 -10.51
C LEU A 149 4.53 -8.54 -11.42
N ASP A 150 5.47 -8.95 -12.27
CA ASP A 150 6.20 -8.03 -13.14
C ASP A 150 5.27 -7.29 -14.11
N GLU A 151 4.41 -8.04 -14.79
CA GLU A 151 3.41 -7.50 -15.72
C GLU A 151 2.38 -6.64 -14.99
N THR A 152 1.99 -7.04 -13.79
CA THR A 152 1.08 -6.26 -12.93
C THR A 152 1.71 -4.92 -12.57
N ILE A 153 2.98 -4.89 -12.17
CA ILE A 153 3.70 -3.65 -11.84
C ILE A 153 3.75 -2.72 -13.06
N ASP A 154 4.11 -3.26 -14.22
CA ASP A 154 4.19 -2.48 -15.46
C ASP A 154 2.82 -1.89 -15.83
N ALA A 155 1.75 -2.67 -15.72
CA ALA A 155 0.39 -2.24 -15.98
C ALA A 155 -0.09 -1.14 -15.00
N VAL A 156 0.16 -1.32 -13.71
CA VAL A 156 -0.17 -0.31 -12.67
C VAL A 156 0.60 0.98 -12.91
N TYR A 157 1.89 0.90 -13.22
CA TYR A 157 2.69 2.09 -13.51
C TYR A 157 2.21 2.81 -14.78
N ALA A 158 1.90 2.08 -15.83
CA ALA A 158 1.34 2.64 -17.05
C ALA A 158 -0.02 3.32 -16.79
N CYS A 159 -0.92 2.66 -16.05
CA CYS A 159 -2.20 3.22 -15.62
C CYS A 159 -1.98 4.52 -14.80
N GLY A 160 -1.02 4.54 -13.89
CA GLY A 160 -0.70 5.72 -13.10
C GLY A 160 -0.28 6.92 -13.92
N LYS A 161 0.49 6.70 -14.98
CA LYS A 161 0.87 7.77 -15.91
C LYS A 161 -0.29 8.32 -16.74
N MET A 162 -1.36 7.56 -16.90
CA MET A 162 -2.59 8.00 -17.58
C MET A 162 -3.51 8.83 -16.67
N LEU A 163 -3.29 8.85 -15.35
CA LEU A 163 -4.07 9.68 -14.45
C LEU A 163 -3.84 11.17 -14.76
N PRO A 164 -4.91 12.00 -14.77
CA PRO A 164 -4.77 13.45 -14.82
C PRO A 164 -3.89 13.99 -13.67
N THR A 165 -3.18 15.08 -13.92
CA THR A 165 -2.31 15.72 -12.91
C THR A 165 -3.07 16.06 -11.63
N GLU A 166 -4.35 16.45 -11.75
CA GLU A 166 -5.23 16.79 -10.63
C GLU A 166 -5.43 15.63 -9.65
N LEU A 167 -5.25 14.39 -10.10
CA LEU A 167 -5.42 13.16 -9.32
C LEU A 167 -4.08 12.55 -8.85
N ARG A 168 -2.99 13.29 -9.01
CA ARG A 168 -1.63 12.86 -8.63
C ARG A 168 -1.05 13.76 -7.53
N CYS A 169 -1.61 13.65 -6.32
CA CYS A 169 -1.13 14.33 -5.10
C CYS A 169 -1.15 15.87 -5.14
N THR A 170 -2.07 16.47 -5.93
CA THR A 170 -2.12 17.94 -6.10
C THR A 170 -3.20 18.63 -5.27
N ALA A 171 -4.04 17.91 -4.59
CA ALA A 171 -5.24 18.42 -3.88
C ALA A 171 -6.17 19.28 -4.80
N ARG A 172 -6.18 18.98 -6.11
CA ARG A 172 -6.98 19.69 -7.13
C ARG A 172 -8.09 18.84 -7.72
N GLY A 173 -8.21 17.57 -7.32
CA GLY A 173 -9.19 16.61 -7.81
C GLY A 173 -9.63 15.65 -6.72
N GLY A 174 -10.57 14.76 -7.07
CA GLY A 174 -11.06 13.73 -6.16
C GLY A 174 -11.67 14.28 -4.88
N LEU A 175 -11.41 13.61 -3.76
CA LEU A 175 -11.96 14.00 -2.44
C LEU A 175 -11.58 15.40 -2.00
N SER A 176 -10.40 15.90 -2.40
CA SER A 176 -9.94 17.25 -2.05
C SER A 176 -10.86 18.36 -2.58
N MET A 177 -11.64 18.07 -3.63
CA MET A 177 -12.62 18.99 -4.24
C MET A 177 -14.05 18.79 -3.75
N ALA A 178 -14.29 17.80 -2.88
CA ALA A 178 -15.61 17.59 -2.30
C ALA A 178 -16.05 18.84 -1.48
N PRO A 179 -17.34 19.21 -1.51
CA PRO A 179 -17.81 20.41 -0.78
C PRO A 179 -17.48 20.42 0.71
N SER A 180 -17.50 19.26 1.35
CA SER A 180 -17.09 19.11 2.76
C SER A 180 -15.60 19.37 2.98
N ALA A 181 -14.73 18.85 2.08
CA ALA A 181 -13.29 19.09 2.14
C ALA A 181 -12.93 20.58 1.94
N LEU A 182 -13.64 21.25 1.01
CA LEU A 182 -13.46 22.68 0.76
C LEU A 182 -13.91 23.54 1.94
N ARG A 183 -14.90 23.09 2.70
CA ARG A 183 -15.33 23.80 3.95
C ARG A 183 -14.29 23.72 5.06
N LEU A 184 -13.52 22.62 5.15
CA LEU A 184 -12.43 22.51 6.12
C LEU A 184 -11.33 23.55 5.89
N LYS A 185 -11.02 23.87 4.65
CA LYS A 185 -10.03 24.91 4.29
C LYS A 185 -10.38 26.33 4.79
N LYS A 186 -11.66 26.58 5.09
CA LYS A 186 -12.14 27.90 5.54
C LYS A 186 -12.09 28.09 7.06
N LYS A 187 -11.73 27.05 7.82
CA LYS A 187 -11.70 27.10 9.30
C LYS A 187 -10.30 27.32 9.88
N ASN A 188 -9.27 27.32 9.04
CA ASN A 188 -7.89 27.65 9.38
C ASN A 188 -7.50 28.98 8.73
#